data_809e45c72871a770bec35f1643aab3a2
#
_entry.id   809e45c72871a770bec35f1643aab3a2
#
_cell.length_a   1.000
_cell.length_b   1.000
_cell.length_c   1.000
_cell.angle_alpha   90.00
_cell.angle_beta   90.00
_cell.angle_gamma   90.00
#
_symmetry.space_group_name_H-M   'P 1'
#
loop_
_entity.id
_entity.type
_entity.pdbx_description
1 polymer ?
#
loop_
_entity_poly.entity_id
_entity_poly.type
_entity_poly.pdbx_seq_one_letter_code
_entity_poly.pdbx_strand_id
1 'polypeptide(L)'
;MINKRLNNHIRGHRIISVMVLCLFGFCLMQAMQAPKKHARKRPHGDRVYLLHADELYYDMFGNNPDAQILKGKVSFLHQGSHLTCDSAYFYQASNSVKAFGHVHYRQGDTLSLTCDRAEYDGQMQMMRARKNVVLHHRRQTLRTDSLDFDRLYNMANFFDGGTLIDGKDKLVADWGEYHTETREAKFVYNVKLRSGKDVVTTDTLYYDVRKSKAHMVGPSKIVSGASVVKTEDGYYDTKTDRAQLYGRSTVIDKDKTLTGDTLYYVKDGESTGYGNVVYVDKKSKNSLTCNYLRYNEKTGNGFATRNPVAIDYSQKDTLWVHSDTMRINTFHINTDSVYRKVHAYPKVRAYRLDMQAICDSLVFNSQDSCMTMYKDPIVWNGNRQLLGEKILVFMNDSTIRFAHVIGQALSVEQMPDSVHFNQISSSEMKSYFEKGEIKQGESIGNVQTIY
;
A
#
# COMPACT_ATOMS: atom_id res chain seq x y z
N MET A 1 -41.17 14.75 -47.49
CA MET A 1 -40.17 15.29 -46.50
C MET A 1 -39.59 14.21 -45.57
N ILE A 2 -39.88 12.93 -45.73
CA ILE A 2 -39.45 11.84 -44.81
C ILE A 2 -38.13 11.16 -45.25
N ASN A 3 -37.75 11.24 -46.52
CA ASN A 3 -36.54 10.54 -47.02
C ASN A 3 -35.20 11.27 -46.88
N LYS A 4 -35.17 12.51 -46.38
CA LYS A 4 -33.90 13.25 -46.15
C LYS A 4 -33.30 13.09 -44.73
N ARG A 5 -34.08 12.60 -43.75
CA ARG A 5 -33.58 12.39 -42.38
C ARG A 5 -32.95 11.01 -42.17
N LEU A 6 -33.31 9.98 -42.93
CA LEU A 6 -32.73 8.64 -42.80
C LEU A 6 -31.28 8.55 -43.34
N ASN A 7 -30.96 9.31 -44.40
CA ASN A 7 -29.63 9.24 -45.02
C ASN A 7 -28.54 9.92 -44.20
N ASN A 8 -28.89 10.87 -43.33
CA ASN A 8 -27.88 11.52 -42.47
C ASN A 8 -27.51 10.69 -41.23
N HIS A 9 -28.43 9.83 -40.75
CA HIS A 9 -28.13 8.93 -39.60
C HIS A 9 -27.20 7.77 -40.00
N ILE A 10 -27.37 7.24 -41.22
CA ILE A 10 -26.51 6.14 -41.72
C ILE A 10 -25.10 6.63 -42.06
N ARG A 11 -24.91 7.88 -42.50
CA ARG A 11 -23.60 8.46 -42.73
C ARG A 11 -22.83 8.77 -41.41
N GLY A 12 -23.52 9.21 -40.37
CA GLY A 12 -22.93 9.45 -39.05
C GLY A 12 -22.38 8.17 -38.40
N HIS A 13 -23.11 7.08 -38.44
CA HIS A 13 -22.65 5.82 -37.86
C HIS A 13 -21.49 5.17 -38.62
N ARG A 14 -21.38 5.34 -39.96
CA ARG A 14 -20.24 4.84 -40.74
C ARG A 14 -18.94 5.64 -40.46
N ILE A 15 -19.03 6.93 -40.24
CA ILE A 15 -17.88 7.77 -39.90
C ILE A 15 -17.39 7.46 -38.47
N ILE A 16 -18.29 7.27 -37.52
CA ILE A 16 -17.94 6.91 -36.15
C ILE A 16 -17.32 5.50 -36.08
N SER A 17 -17.87 4.51 -36.83
CA SER A 17 -17.28 3.17 -36.90
C SER A 17 -15.88 3.17 -37.52
N VAL A 18 -15.62 3.96 -38.55
CA VAL A 18 -14.30 4.06 -39.17
C VAL A 18 -13.32 4.79 -38.25
N MET A 19 -13.73 5.83 -37.50
CA MET A 19 -12.90 6.48 -36.49
C MET A 19 -12.53 5.57 -35.32
N VAL A 20 -13.50 4.76 -34.83
CA VAL A 20 -13.24 3.80 -33.76
C VAL A 20 -12.30 2.68 -34.23
N LEU A 21 -12.43 2.18 -35.47
CA LEU A 21 -11.50 1.21 -36.06
C LEU A 21 -10.09 1.80 -36.25
N CYS A 22 -9.97 3.05 -36.66
CA CYS A 22 -8.67 3.74 -36.80
C CYS A 22 -8.01 3.98 -35.42
N LEU A 23 -8.77 4.32 -34.37
CA LEU A 23 -8.26 4.46 -33.02
C LEU A 23 -7.80 3.12 -32.41
N PHE A 24 -8.54 2.03 -32.67
CA PHE A 24 -8.14 0.67 -32.27
C PHE A 24 -6.91 0.18 -33.02
N GLY A 25 -6.81 0.47 -34.34
CA GLY A 25 -5.61 0.19 -35.14
C GLY A 25 -4.37 0.96 -34.67
N PHE A 26 -4.52 2.23 -34.25
CA PHE A 26 -3.43 3.03 -33.72
C PHE A 26 -2.96 2.57 -32.35
N CYS A 27 -3.87 2.15 -31.45
CA CYS A 27 -3.53 1.54 -30.17
C CYS A 27 -2.83 0.17 -30.31
N LEU A 28 -3.26 -0.65 -31.30
CA LEU A 28 -2.60 -1.94 -31.57
C LEU A 28 -1.21 -1.77 -32.18
N MET A 29 -0.99 -0.73 -33.02
CA MET A 29 0.35 -0.44 -33.54
C MET A 29 1.32 0.08 -32.45
N GLN A 30 0.83 0.76 -31.43
CA GLN A 30 1.68 1.17 -30.30
C GLN A 30 2.02 0.00 -29.34
N ALA A 31 1.13 -1.00 -29.23
CA ALA A 31 1.36 -2.19 -28.43
C ALA A 31 2.36 -3.19 -29.08
N MET A 32 2.64 -3.06 -30.38
CA MET A 32 3.60 -3.91 -31.10
C MET A 32 5.00 -3.29 -31.27
N GLN A 33 5.28 -2.17 -30.64
CA GLN A 33 6.68 -1.75 -30.49
C GLN A 33 7.33 -2.66 -29.43
N ALA A 34 7.79 -3.83 -29.85
CA ALA A 34 8.73 -4.61 -29.07
C ALA A 34 9.84 -3.67 -28.57
N PRO A 35 10.28 -3.79 -27.29
CA PRO A 35 11.38 -2.96 -26.80
C PRO A 35 12.53 -3.10 -27.80
N LYS A 36 12.94 -2.00 -28.40
CA LYS A 36 14.09 -1.99 -29.30
C LYS A 36 15.23 -2.59 -28.50
N LYS A 37 15.59 -3.86 -28.80
CA LYS A 37 16.84 -4.43 -28.32
C LYS A 37 17.90 -3.47 -28.81
N HIS A 38 18.48 -2.68 -27.90
CA HIS A 38 19.61 -1.84 -28.24
C HIS A 38 20.67 -2.75 -28.81
N ALA A 39 20.82 -2.73 -30.13
CA ALA A 39 21.88 -3.48 -30.78
C ALA A 39 23.19 -3.00 -30.15
N ARG A 40 23.95 -3.94 -29.60
CA ARG A 40 25.26 -3.68 -29.00
C ARG A 40 26.09 -2.97 -30.06
N LYS A 41 26.35 -1.68 -29.88
CA LYS A 41 27.28 -0.95 -30.76
C LYS A 41 28.63 -1.62 -30.59
N ARG A 42 29.12 -2.29 -31.63
CA ARG A 42 30.49 -2.83 -31.62
C ARG A 42 31.43 -1.66 -31.40
N PRO A 43 32.37 -1.74 -30.46
CA PRO A 43 33.30 -0.65 -30.20
C PRO A 43 34.10 -0.44 -31.48
N HIS A 44 34.00 0.76 -32.07
CA HIS A 44 34.80 1.12 -33.20
C HIS A 44 36.18 1.54 -32.69
N GLY A 45 37.16 0.61 -32.85
CA GLY A 45 38.59 0.95 -32.96
C GLY A 45 39.31 1.70 -31.85
N ASP A 46 38.66 1.89 -30.67
CA ASP A 46 39.31 2.62 -29.59
C ASP A 46 40.05 1.67 -28.67
N ARG A 47 41.28 1.97 -28.35
CA ARG A 47 42.18 1.15 -27.51
C ARG A 47 42.31 1.73 -26.14
N VAL A 48 42.64 0.89 -25.19
CA VAL A 48 43.15 1.31 -23.88
C VAL A 48 44.56 1.87 -24.07
N TYR A 49 44.77 3.11 -23.67
CA TYR A 49 46.06 3.79 -23.73
C TYR A 49 46.70 3.81 -22.34
N LEU A 50 47.96 3.33 -22.28
CA LEU A 50 48.80 3.52 -21.10
C LEU A 50 49.26 5.00 -21.11
N LEU A 51 48.93 5.75 -20.07
CA LEU A 51 49.35 7.15 -19.88
C LEU A 51 50.65 7.26 -19.06
N HIS A 52 50.74 6.41 -17.99
CA HIS A 52 51.89 6.47 -17.08
C HIS A 52 52.09 5.12 -16.38
N ALA A 53 53.35 4.78 -16.12
CA ALA A 53 53.84 3.78 -15.17
C ALA A 53 55.29 4.18 -14.82
N ASP A 54 55.70 3.96 -13.55
CA ASP A 54 57.08 4.22 -13.16
C ASP A 54 58.02 3.17 -13.75
N GLU A 55 57.53 1.91 -13.90
CA GLU A 55 58.29 0.77 -14.42
C GLU A 55 57.43 -0.07 -15.35
N LEU A 56 58.06 -0.58 -16.44
CA LEU A 56 57.47 -1.48 -17.38
C LEU A 56 58.39 -2.66 -17.63
N TYR A 57 57.87 -3.90 -17.45
CA TYR A 57 58.59 -5.16 -17.72
C TYR A 57 57.83 -5.96 -18.73
N TYR A 58 58.60 -6.81 -19.44
CA TYR A 58 58.07 -7.82 -20.31
C TYR A 58 58.82 -9.12 -20.02
N ASP A 59 58.11 -10.20 -19.62
CA ASP A 59 58.73 -11.47 -19.27
C ASP A 59 58.06 -12.57 -20.10
N MET A 60 58.72 -12.96 -21.19
CA MET A 60 58.26 -14.00 -22.15
C MET A 60 58.30 -15.40 -21.53
N PHE A 61 59.02 -15.65 -20.44
CA PHE A 61 59.14 -16.94 -19.79
C PHE A 61 58.40 -17.00 -18.44
N GLY A 62 57.78 -15.95 -18.04
CA GLY A 62 57.06 -15.85 -16.79
C GLY A 62 55.60 -16.39 -16.87
N ASN A 63 54.88 -16.24 -15.78
CA ASN A 63 53.46 -16.70 -15.68
C ASN A 63 52.47 -15.94 -16.59
N ASN A 64 52.86 -14.78 -17.13
CA ASN A 64 52.00 -13.92 -17.99
C ASN A 64 52.81 -13.47 -19.22
N PRO A 65 53.18 -14.36 -20.16
CA PRO A 65 54.07 -14.03 -21.26
C PRO A 65 53.53 -13.02 -22.25
N ASP A 66 52.18 -12.84 -22.32
CA ASP A 66 51.50 -11.89 -23.20
C ASP A 66 51.22 -10.55 -22.57
N ALA A 67 51.62 -10.33 -21.31
CA ALA A 67 51.34 -9.12 -20.56
C ALA A 67 52.55 -8.21 -20.44
N GLN A 68 52.32 -6.93 -20.61
CA GLN A 68 53.21 -5.89 -20.07
C GLN A 68 52.97 -5.75 -18.58
N ILE A 69 53.98 -5.92 -17.76
CA ILE A 69 53.92 -5.82 -16.30
C ILE A 69 54.30 -4.38 -15.93
N LEU A 70 53.33 -3.66 -15.34
CA LEU A 70 53.45 -2.25 -15.00
C LEU A 70 53.49 -2.06 -13.47
N LYS A 71 54.32 -1.21 -12.97
CA LYS A 71 54.43 -0.87 -11.54
C LYS A 71 54.59 0.61 -11.33
N GLY A 72 54.00 1.09 -10.23
CA GLY A 72 54.12 2.47 -9.71
C GLY A 72 53.24 3.48 -10.50
N LYS A 73 52.27 4.06 -9.82
CA LYS A 73 51.41 5.13 -10.33
C LYS A 73 50.82 4.85 -11.71
N VAL A 74 50.41 3.59 -11.95
CA VAL A 74 49.93 3.16 -13.26
C VAL A 74 48.62 3.87 -13.61
N SER A 75 48.53 4.39 -14.83
CA SER A 75 47.37 5.15 -15.30
C SER A 75 47.01 4.80 -16.75
N PHE A 76 45.75 4.53 -16.98
CA PHE A 76 45.20 4.23 -18.30
C PHE A 76 44.05 5.19 -18.68
N LEU A 77 43.89 5.40 -19.95
CA LEU A 77 42.78 6.13 -20.55
C LEU A 77 42.06 5.26 -21.59
N HIS A 78 40.70 5.19 -21.49
CA HIS A 78 39.88 4.55 -22.51
C HIS A 78 38.56 5.32 -22.69
N GLN A 79 38.38 5.91 -23.90
CA GLN A 79 37.14 6.65 -24.25
C GLN A 79 36.70 7.65 -23.16
N GLY A 80 37.62 8.48 -22.67
CA GLY A 80 37.36 9.49 -21.65
C GLY A 80 37.21 8.96 -20.22
N SER A 81 37.39 7.66 -19.99
CA SER A 81 37.46 7.10 -18.65
C SER A 81 38.91 6.85 -18.24
N HIS A 82 39.22 7.12 -16.98
CA HIS A 82 40.53 6.93 -16.38
C HIS A 82 40.53 5.75 -15.42
N LEU A 83 41.53 4.89 -15.50
CA LEU A 83 41.83 3.83 -14.55
C LEU A 83 43.22 4.06 -13.96
N THR A 84 43.34 4.09 -12.65
CA THR A 84 44.63 4.19 -11.96
C THR A 84 44.78 3.06 -10.92
N CYS A 85 46.02 2.60 -10.68
CA CYS A 85 46.34 1.53 -9.72
C CYS A 85 47.81 1.52 -9.35
N ASP A 86 48.20 0.68 -8.38
CA ASP A 86 49.60 0.55 -7.97
C ASP A 86 50.38 -0.30 -8.98
N SER A 87 49.79 -1.36 -9.54
CA SER A 87 50.42 -2.24 -10.53
C SER A 87 49.36 -2.83 -11.46
N ALA A 88 49.78 -3.24 -12.65
CA ALA A 88 48.87 -3.85 -13.63
C ALA A 88 49.58 -4.83 -14.56
N TYR A 89 48.78 -5.77 -15.08
CA TYR A 89 49.10 -6.52 -16.27
C TYR A 89 48.30 -5.95 -17.45
N PHE A 90 49.00 -5.45 -18.46
CA PHE A 90 48.37 -4.89 -19.66
C PHE A 90 48.55 -5.83 -20.84
N TYR A 91 47.45 -6.36 -21.35
CA TYR A 91 47.37 -7.24 -22.50
C TYR A 91 46.98 -6.44 -23.74
N GLN A 92 47.95 -5.94 -24.45
CA GLN A 92 47.76 -5.02 -25.56
C GLN A 92 46.99 -5.67 -26.74
N ALA A 93 47.21 -6.95 -26.97
CA ALA A 93 46.56 -7.72 -28.06
C ALA A 93 45.05 -7.86 -27.82
N SER A 94 44.62 -8.19 -26.59
CA SER A 94 43.23 -8.33 -26.17
C SER A 94 42.61 -7.02 -25.68
N ASN A 95 43.35 -5.94 -25.67
CA ASN A 95 42.91 -4.63 -25.18
C ASN A 95 42.39 -4.66 -23.76
N SER A 96 43.03 -5.43 -22.87
CA SER A 96 42.55 -5.68 -21.50
C SER A 96 43.62 -5.38 -20.44
N VAL A 97 43.17 -5.06 -19.23
CA VAL A 97 43.99 -4.69 -18.10
C VAL A 97 43.55 -5.48 -16.86
N LYS A 98 44.53 -6.06 -16.12
CA LYS A 98 44.32 -6.53 -14.75
C LYS A 98 45.05 -5.59 -13.81
N ALA A 99 44.29 -4.83 -13.01
CA ALA A 99 44.76 -3.80 -12.10
C ALA A 99 44.79 -4.32 -10.65
N PHE A 100 45.82 -3.93 -9.90
CA PHE A 100 46.04 -4.36 -8.51
C PHE A 100 46.46 -3.19 -7.65
N GLY A 101 45.92 -3.12 -6.44
CA GLY A 101 46.23 -2.15 -5.40
C GLY A 101 45.64 -0.77 -5.72
N HIS A 102 44.88 -0.24 -4.80
CA HIS A 102 44.29 1.11 -4.86
C HIS A 102 43.67 1.44 -6.23
N VAL A 103 42.95 0.47 -6.80
CA VAL A 103 42.34 0.65 -8.11
C VAL A 103 41.28 1.73 -8.02
N HIS A 104 41.40 2.72 -8.90
CA HIS A 104 40.42 3.81 -9.02
C HIS A 104 40.04 4.01 -10.47
N TYR A 105 38.75 3.80 -10.79
CA TYR A 105 38.17 4.04 -12.08
C TYR A 105 37.24 5.26 -12.04
N ARG A 106 37.32 6.13 -13.01
CA ARG A 106 36.51 7.34 -13.12
C ARG A 106 35.93 7.48 -14.52
N GLN A 107 34.61 7.72 -14.60
CA GLN A 107 33.88 8.00 -15.85
C GLN A 107 33.15 9.33 -15.72
N GLY A 108 33.64 10.35 -16.44
CA GLY A 108 33.12 11.71 -16.30
C GLY A 108 33.28 12.23 -14.88
N ASP A 109 32.36 13.15 -14.47
CA ASP A 109 32.41 13.79 -13.15
C ASP A 109 31.43 13.17 -12.15
N THR A 110 30.62 12.22 -12.59
CA THR A 110 29.51 11.69 -11.77
C THR A 110 29.68 10.26 -11.31
N LEU A 111 30.62 9.49 -11.90
CA LEU A 111 30.82 8.11 -11.55
C LEU A 111 32.29 7.84 -11.22
N SER A 112 32.52 7.25 -10.05
CA SER A 112 33.82 6.70 -9.66
C SER A 112 33.64 5.34 -8.98
N LEU A 113 34.62 4.44 -9.18
CA LEU A 113 34.68 3.12 -8.57
C LEU A 113 36.06 2.91 -7.98
N THR A 114 36.13 2.42 -6.76
CA THR A 114 37.36 2.01 -6.10
C THR A 114 37.29 0.55 -5.68
N CYS A 115 38.42 -0.16 -5.73
CA CYS A 115 38.52 -1.55 -5.27
C CYS A 115 40.00 -1.98 -5.11
N ASP A 116 40.22 -3.18 -4.59
CA ASP A 116 41.59 -3.72 -4.44
C ASP A 116 42.10 -4.35 -5.75
N ARG A 117 41.18 -4.91 -6.58
CA ARG A 117 41.50 -5.56 -7.83
C ARG A 117 40.42 -5.29 -8.88
N ALA A 118 40.85 -5.11 -10.13
CA ALA A 118 39.93 -5.00 -11.24
C ALA A 118 40.47 -5.67 -12.50
N GLU A 119 39.58 -6.27 -13.26
CA GLU A 119 39.81 -6.71 -14.63
C GLU A 119 39.00 -5.81 -15.55
N TYR A 120 39.64 -5.13 -16.48
CA TYR A 120 38.97 -4.27 -17.46
C TYR A 120 39.18 -4.82 -18.88
N ASP A 121 38.08 -5.14 -19.55
CA ASP A 121 38.06 -5.53 -20.96
C ASP A 121 37.67 -4.30 -21.80
N GLY A 122 38.62 -3.75 -22.54
CA GLY A 122 38.41 -2.57 -23.37
C GLY A 122 37.56 -2.84 -24.61
N GLN A 123 37.52 -4.08 -25.13
CA GLN A 123 36.69 -4.44 -26.29
C GLN A 123 35.21 -4.54 -25.87
N MET A 124 34.96 -5.16 -24.71
CA MET A 124 33.61 -5.34 -24.14
C MET A 124 33.17 -4.15 -23.32
N GLN A 125 34.11 -3.24 -22.96
CA GLN A 125 33.91 -2.14 -22.04
C GLN A 125 33.33 -2.59 -20.69
N MET A 126 33.80 -3.76 -20.22
CA MET A 126 33.35 -4.42 -19.00
C MET A 126 34.46 -4.33 -17.94
N MET A 127 34.08 -3.90 -16.74
CA MET A 127 34.95 -3.93 -15.56
C MET A 127 34.42 -4.94 -14.54
N ARG A 128 35.30 -5.81 -14.06
CA ARG A 128 35.08 -6.74 -12.94
C ARG A 128 35.90 -6.29 -11.76
N ALA A 129 35.25 -5.61 -10.81
CA ALA A 129 35.88 -5.13 -9.59
C ALA A 129 35.70 -6.14 -8.44
N ARG A 130 36.74 -6.36 -7.64
CA ARG A 130 36.75 -7.36 -6.57
C ARG A 130 37.46 -6.81 -5.33
N LYS A 131 36.90 -7.15 -4.17
CA LYS A 131 37.32 -6.75 -2.83
C LYS A 131 37.22 -5.26 -2.55
N ASN A 132 36.56 -4.92 -1.46
CA ASN A 132 36.37 -3.55 -0.98
C ASN A 132 35.82 -2.61 -2.06
N VAL A 133 34.87 -3.09 -2.86
CA VAL A 133 34.35 -2.32 -3.98
C VAL A 133 33.41 -1.23 -3.48
N VAL A 134 33.67 0.01 -3.90
CA VAL A 134 32.82 1.16 -3.65
C VAL A 134 32.57 1.88 -4.95
N LEU A 135 31.31 1.88 -5.41
CA LEU A 135 30.84 2.66 -6.54
C LEU A 135 30.13 3.91 -6.05
N HIS A 136 30.64 5.07 -6.40
CA HIS A 136 29.96 6.35 -6.22
C HIS A 136 29.33 6.79 -7.54
N HIS A 137 28.06 7.10 -7.51
CA HIS A 137 27.36 7.70 -8.63
C HIS A 137 26.48 8.86 -8.15
N ARG A 138 26.90 10.09 -8.44
CA ARG A 138 26.28 11.31 -7.90
C ARG A 138 26.27 11.30 -6.36
N ARG A 139 25.07 11.17 -5.74
CA ARG A 139 24.92 11.09 -4.28
C ARG A 139 24.78 9.65 -3.75
N GLN A 140 24.65 8.68 -4.65
CA GLN A 140 24.49 7.27 -4.28
C GLN A 140 25.86 6.63 -4.06
N THR A 141 25.91 5.72 -3.11
CA THR A 141 27.09 4.89 -2.84
C THR A 141 26.68 3.43 -2.76
N LEU A 142 27.23 2.60 -3.64
CA LEU A 142 27.09 1.14 -3.58
C LEU A 142 28.38 0.53 -3.03
N ARG A 143 28.27 -0.32 -2.04
CA ARG A 143 29.38 -1.07 -1.41
C ARG A 143 29.15 -2.56 -1.54
N THR A 144 30.14 -3.32 -1.98
CA THR A 144 30.10 -4.78 -2.16
C THR A 144 31.52 -5.34 -2.24
N ASP A 145 31.67 -6.63 -2.26
CA ASP A 145 32.97 -7.28 -2.52
C ASP A 145 33.14 -7.71 -3.98
N SER A 146 32.05 -7.81 -4.73
CA SER A 146 32.07 -8.19 -6.15
C SER A 146 31.13 -7.32 -6.96
N LEU A 147 31.65 -6.60 -7.95
CA LEU A 147 30.87 -5.77 -8.86
C LEU A 147 31.34 -5.97 -10.31
N ASP A 148 30.40 -6.22 -11.19
CA ASP A 148 30.59 -6.19 -12.63
C ASP A 148 29.90 -4.93 -13.20
N PHE A 149 30.71 -4.04 -13.81
CA PHE A 149 30.21 -2.78 -14.38
C PHE A 149 30.30 -2.85 -15.91
N ASP A 150 29.13 -2.92 -16.55
CA ASP A 150 29.01 -2.82 -18.01
C ASP A 150 28.82 -1.35 -18.40
N ARG A 151 29.86 -0.76 -19.00
CA ARG A 151 29.86 0.62 -19.42
C ARG A 151 28.96 0.88 -20.62
N LEU A 152 28.78 -0.10 -21.53
CA LEU A 152 27.93 0.05 -22.71
C LEU A 152 26.45 0.14 -22.34
N TYR A 153 26.05 -0.60 -21.31
CA TYR A 153 24.68 -0.59 -20.79
C TYR A 153 24.52 0.29 -19.56
N ASN A 154 25.58 0.93 -19.07
CA ASN A 154 25.55 1.74 -17.84
C ASN A 154 25.01 0.98 -16.62
N MET A 155 25.35 -0.32 -16.51
CA MET A 155 24.79 -1.22 -15.53
C MET A 155 25.85 -1.81 -14.61
N ALA A 156 25.62 -1.70 -13.31
CA ALA A 156 26.45 -2.28 -12.25
C ALA A 156 25.71 -3.42 -11.58
N ASN A 157 26.30 -4.63 -11.59
CA ASN A 157 25.75 -5.84 -10.99
C ASN A 157 26.64 -6.30 -9.84
N PHE A 158 26.05 -6.61 -8.68
CA PHE A 158 26.73 -7.25 -7.57
C PHE A 158 26.04 -8.56 -7.18
N PHE A 159 26.80 -9.55 -6.64
CA PHE A 159 26.29 -10.90 -6.39
C PHE A 159 26.83 -11.56 -5.11
N ASP A 160 27.67 -10.88 -4.34
CA ASP A 160 28.19 -11.36 -3.04
C ASP A 160 27.70 -10.44 -1.89
N GLY A 161 26.44 -10.05 -1.96
CA GLY A 161 25.88 -9.07 -1.07
C GLY A 161 26.29 -7.63 -1.38
N GLY A 162 25.38 -6.69 -1.17
CA GLY A 162 25.63 -5.28 -1.44
C GLY A 162 24.80 -4.35 -0.58
N THR A 163 25.32 -3.12 -0.43
CA THR A 163 24.63 -2.05 0.28
C THR A 163 24.60 -0.81 -0.60
N LEU A 164 23.40 -0.36 -1.00
CA LEU A 164 23.18 0.93 -1.65
C LEU A 164 22.76 1.96 -0.59
N ILE A 165 23.42 3.10 -0.58
CA ILE A 165 23.09 4.26 0.27
C ILE A 165 22.64 5.39 -0.64
N ASP A 166 21.43 5.95 -0.39
CA ASP A 166 20.87 7.10 -1.08
C ASP A 166 20.32 8.10 -0.06
N GLY A 167 21.13 9.04 0.38
CA GLY A 167 20.77 9.97 1.45
C GLY A 167 20.50 9.25 2.76
N LYS A 168 19.24 9.29 3.24
CA LYS A 168 18.81 8.60 4.46
C LYS A 168 18.49 7.11 4.22
N ASP A 169 18.31 6.71 2.98
CA ASP A 169 17.86 5.37 2.61
C ASP A 169 19.05 4.42 2.47
N LYS A 170 18.93 3.25 3.11
CA LYS A 170 19.94 2.18 3.06
C LYS A 170 19.26 0.89 2.60
N LEU A 171 19.68 0.38 1.45
CA LEU A 171 19.25 -0.89 0.88
C LEU A 171 20.35 -1.93 1.03
N VAL A 172 20.00 -3.12 1.48
CA VAL A 172 20.87 -4.29 1.58
C VAL A 172 20.19 -5.45 0.88
N ALA A 173 20.94 -6.22 0.09
CA ALA A 173 20.48 -7.44 -0.56
C ALA A 173 21.67 -8.35 -0.89
N ASP A 174 21.39 -9.62 -1.17
CA ASP A 174 22.43 -10.58 -1.56
C ASP A 174 22.85 -10.37 -3.02
N TRP A 175 21.90 -10.00 -3.87
CA TRP A 175 22.12 -9.73 -5.29
C TRP A 175 21.43 -8.43 -5.71
N GLY A 176 22.00 -7.73 -6.68
CA GLY A 176 21.33 -6.57 -7.26
C GLY A 176 22.02 -5.99 -8.47
N GLU A 177 21.26 -5.20 -9.20
CA GLU A 177 21.70 -4.42 -10.36
C GLU A 177 21.30 -2.95 -10.18
N TYR A 178 22.15 -2.06 -10.64
CA TYR A 178 21.93 -0.62 -10.62
C TYR A 178 22.26 -0.02 -11.98
N HIS A 179 21.25 0.60 -12.61
CA HIS A 179 21.40 1.26 -13.88
C HIS A 179 21.74 2.74 -13.66
N THR A 180 22.95 3.15 -13.97
CA THR A 180 23.46 4.49 -13.62
C THR A 180 22.83 5.60 -14.45
N GLU A 181 22.32 5.34 -15.66
CA GLU A 181 21.64 6.33 -16.50
C GLU A 181 20.19 6.55 -16.08
N THR A 182 19.38 5.46 -15.97
CA THR A 182 17.97 5.55 -15.54
C THR A 182 17.86 5.79 -14.04
N ARG A 183 18.87 5.40 -13.26
CA ARG A 183 18.92 5.45 -11.80
C ARG A 183 17.86 4.56 -11.16
N GLU A 184 17.58 3.46 -11.81
CA GLU A 184 16.74 2.37 -11.33
C GLU A 184 17.63 1.25 -10.81
N ALA A 185 17.22 0.64 -9.72
CA ALA A 185 17.90 -0.49 -9.12
C ALA A 185 16.92 -1.65 -8.88
N LYS A 186 17.42 -2.87 -9.01
CA LYS A 186 16.73 -4.10 -8.62
C LYS A 186 17.57 -4.82 -7.59
N PHE A 187 16.93 -5.26 -6.53
CA PHE A 187 17.51 -6.01 -5.43
C PHE A 187 16.75 -7.30 -5.25
N VAL A 188 17.46 -8.41 -5.05
CA VAL A 188 16.87 -9.73 -4.90
C VAL A 188 17.55 -10.48 -3.76
N TYR A 189 16.78 -11.27 -3.07
CA TYR A 189 17.16 -12.11 -1.94
C TYR A 189 17.55 -11.31 -0.70
N ASN A 190 16.86 -11.59 0.41
CA ASN A 190 17.08 -10.97 1.72
C ASN A 190 17.07 -9.43 1.69
N VAL A 191 16.22 -8.85 0.83
CA VAL A 191 16.18 -7.41 0.62
C VAL A 191 15.67 -6.69 1.86
N LYS A 192 16.42 -5.69 2.30
CA LYS A 192 16.08 -4.83 3.42
C LYS A 192 16.35 -3.36 3.09
N LEU A 193 15.26 -2.58 2.98
CA LEU A 193 15.31 -1.13 2.87
C LEU A 193 15.06 -0.50 4.24
N ARG A 194 15.97 0.38 4.67
CA ARG A 194 15.76 1.25 5.83
C ARG A 194 15.65 2.69 5.35
N SER A 195 14.56 3.36 5.72
CA SER A 195 14.27 4.76 5.40
C SER A 195 13.86 5.48 6.68
N GLY A 196 14.74 6.23 7.30
CA GLY A 196 14.49 6.82 8.61
C GLY A 196 14.20 5.75 9.67
N LYS A 197 12.98 5.75 10.22
CA LYS A 197 12.52 4.77 11.23
C LYS A 197 11.89 3.52 10.60
N ASP A 198 11.57 3.57 9.31
CA ASP A 198 10.84 2.53 8.61
C ASP A 198 11.79 1.46 8.06
N VAL A 199 11.35 0.21 8.15
CA VAL A 199 12.10 -0.95 7.66
C VAL A 199 11.18 -1.76 6.77
N VAL A 200 11.59 -1.90 5.50
CA VAL A 200 10.94 -2.79 4.52
C VAL A 200 11.80 -4.04 4.37
N THR A 201 11.18 -5.20 4.41
CA THR A 201 11.79 -6.49 4.05
C THR A 201 10.94 -7.15 2.97
N THR A 202 11.58 -7.70 1.93
CA THR A 202 10.92 -8.31 0.78
C THR A 202 11.88 -9.27 0.07
N ASP A 203 11.38 -10.12 -0.81
CA ASP A 203 12.23 -10.97 -1.65
C ASP A 203 12.85 -10.20 -2.80
N THR A 204 12.06 -9.38 -3.47
CA THR A 204 12.50 -8.55 -4.60
C THR A 204 12.02 -7.12 -4.44
N LEU A 205 12.92 -6.17 -4.69
CA LEU A 205 12.66 -4.74 -4.62
C LEU A 205 13.16 -4.05 -5.88
N TYR A 206 12.30 -3.32 -6.56
CA TYR A 206 12.67 -2.34 -7.56
C TYR A 206 12.67 -0.96 -6.93
N TYR A 207 13.75 -0.20 -7.08
CA TYR A 207 13.90 1.12 -6.45
C TYR A 207 14.22 2.19 -7.50
N ASP A 208 13.29 3.15 -7.68
CA ASP A 208 13.53 4.34 -8.49
C ASP A 208 14.14 5.44 -7.61
N VAL A 209 15.46 5.62 -7.74
CA VAL A 209 16.25 6.59 -6.97
C VAL A 209 15.81 8.03 -7.24
N ARG A 210 15.33 8.37 -8.44
CA ARG A 210 14.86 9.71 -8.79
C ARG A 210 13.58 10.07 -8.08
N LYS A 211 12.65 9.12 -8.06
CA LYS A 211 11.32 9.29 -7.45
C LYS A 211 11.29 8.90 -5.97
N SER A 212 12.32 8.21 -5.47
CA SER A 212 12.36 7.62 -4.13
C SER A 212 11.19 6.67 -3.87
N LYS A 213 10.87 5.85 -4.89
CA LYS A 213 9.79 4.86 -4.86
C LYS A 213 10.34 3.46 -4.89
N ALA A 214 9.87 2.65 -3.96
CA ALA A 214 10.15 1.23 -3.87
C ALA A 214 8.93 0.43 -4.34
N HIS A 215 9.13 -0.56 -5.21
CA HIS A 215 8.14 -1.56 -5.58
C HIS A 215 8.59 -2.90 -5.00
N MET A 216 7.83 -3.41 -4.07
CA MET A 216 8.05 -4.69 -3.38
C MET A 216 7.29 -5.78 -4.13
N VAL A 217 7.96 -6.90 -4.40
CA VAL A 217 7.37 -8.07 -5.07
C VAL A 217 7.69 -9.33 -4.27
N GLY A 218 6.65 -10.10 -3.98
CA GLY A 218 6.69 -11.25 -3.08
C GLY A 218 6.40 -10.90 -1.63
N PRO A 219 6.45 -11.86 -0.70
CA PRO A 219 6.14 -11.66 0.70
C PRO A 219 6.92 -10.51 1.32
N SER A 220 6.20 -9.45 1.65
CA SER A 220 6.78 -8.17 2.06
C SER A 220 6.24 -7.71 3.41
N LYS A 221 7.11 -7.10 4.20
CA LYS A 221 6.78 -6.54 5.51
C LYS A 221 7.36 -5.14 5.63
N ILE A 222 6.52 -4.17 6.00
CA ILE A 222 6.95 -2.82 6.37
C ILE A 222 6.72 -2.66 7.88
N VAL A 223 7.74 -2.22 8.61
CA VAL A 223 7.65 -1.89 10.04
C VAL A 223 7.90 -0.41 10.20
N SER A 224 6.90 0.31 10.74
CA SER A 224 6.95 1.75 11.01
C SER A 224 6.49 2.02 12.45
N GLY A 225 7.44 2.16 13.38
CA GLY A 225 7.12 2.26 14.80
C GLY A 225 6.41 1.03 15.33
N ALA A 226 5.17 1.18 15.84
CA ALA A 226 4.33 0.09 16.31
C ALA A 226 3.53 -0.59 15.18
N SER A 227 3.44 0.05 14.01
CA SER A 227 2.64 -0.43 12.91
C SER A 227 3.42 -1.43 12.04
N VAL A 228 2.74 -2.49 11.62
CA VAL A 228 3.28 -3.53 10.74
C VAL A 228 2.35 -3.72 9.55
N VAL A 229 2.89 -3.57 8.35
CA VAL A 229 2.19 -3.87 7.10
C VAL A 229 2.71 -5.20 6.55
N LYS A 230 1.81 -6.04 6.06
CA LYS A 230 2.12 -7.26 5.31
C LYS A 230 1.43 -7.22 3.96
N THR A 231 2.15 -7.53 2.90
CA THR A 231 1.65 -7.52 1.52
C THR A 231 2.44 -8.50 0.65
N GLU A 232 1.87 -8.92 -0.47
CA GLU A 232 2.56 -9.73 -1.49
C GLU A 232 3.07 -8.87 -2.65
N ASP A 233 2.46 -7.68 -2.84
CA ASP A 233 2.84 -6.71 -3.86
C ASP A 233 2.49 -5.30 -3.37
N GLY A 234 3.36 -4.33 -3.63
CA GLY A 234 3.05 -2.96 -3.25
C GLY A 234 4.14 -1.96 -3.54
N TYR A 235 3.75 -0.71 -3.54
CA TYR A 235 4.63 0.44 -3.70
C TYR A 235 4.74 1.21 -2.40
N TYR A 236 5.95 1.65 -2.08
CA TYR A 236 6.25 2.51 -0.93
C TYR A 236 7.03 3.73 -1.38
N ASP A 237 6.56 4.91 -1.02
CA ASP A 237 7.21 6.19 -1.30
C ASP A 237 7.96 6.65 -0.04
N THR A 238 9.29 6.61 -0.08
CA THR A 238 10.17 6.91 1.07
C THR A 238 10.22 8.39 1.44
N LYS A 239 9.66 9.29 0.60
CA LYS A 239 9.57 10.73 0.88
C LYS A 239 8.29 11.10 1.60
N THR A 240 7.18 10.48 1.21
CA THR A 240 5.84 10.85 1.65
C THR A 240 5.25 9.85 2.64
N ASP A 241 5.94 8.74 2.92
CA ASP A 241 5.51 7.63 3.77
C ASP A 241 4.12 7.08 3.35
N ARG A 242 3.88 7.03 2.03
CA ARG A 242 2.66 6.47 1.44
C ARG A 242 2.90 5.09 0.89
N ALA A 243 1.95 4.18 1.15
CA ALA A 243 1.97 2.85 0.58
C ALA A 243 0.72 2.58 -0.26
N GLN A 244 0.91 1.86 -1.36
CA GLN A 244 -0.14 1.28 -2.19
C GLN A 244 0.08 -0.22 -2.18
N LEU A 245 -0.85 -0.98 -1.60
CA LEU A 245 -0.69 -2.39 -1.28
C LEU A 245 -1.74 -3.20 -2.04
N TYR A 246 -1.33 -4.29 -2.64
CA TYR A 246 -2.14 -5.16 -3.47
C TYR A 246 -2.07 -6.61 -2.98
N GLY A 247 -3.02 -7.44 -3.39
CA GLY A 247 -2.99 -8.88 -3.10
C GLY A 247 -3.28 -9.21 -1.63
N ARG A 248 -4.44 -8.78 -1.09
CA ARG A 248 -4.91 -9.10 0.26
C ARG A 248 -3.94 -8.66 1.36
N SER A 249 -3.69 -7.40 1.39
CA SER A 249 -2.75 -6.78 2.34
C SER A 249 -3.36 -6.55 3.72
N THR A 250 -2.50 -6.52 4.75
CA THR A 250 -2.91 -6.30 6.15
C THR A 250 -2.04 -5.23 6.79
N VAL A 251 -2.67 -4.25 7.42
CA VAL A 251 -2.06 -3.24 8.29
C VAL A 251 -2.43 -3.55 9.73
N ILE A 252 -1.45 -3.69 10.60
CA ILE A 252 -1.60 -3.97 12.02
C ILE A 252 -1.03 -2.78 12.80
N ASP A 253 -1.84 -2.16 13.65
CA ASP A 253 -1.40 -1.11 14.55
C ASP A 253 -1.93 -1.39 15.97
N LYS A 254 -1.04 -1.82 16.86
CA LYS A 254 -1.40 -2.26 18.23
C LYS A 254 -2.53 -3.30 18.20
N ASP A 255 -3.70 -2.92 18.72
CA ASP A 255 -4.89 -3.76 18.82
C ASP A 255 -5.80 -3.71 17.58
N LYS A 256 -5.43 -2.91 16.57
CA LYS A 256 -6.22 -2.69 15.37
C LYS A 256 -5.62 -3.40 14.16
N THR A 257 -6.47 -3.97 13.35
CA THR A 257 -6.07 -4.64 12.11
C THR A 257 -6.99 -4.20 10.98
N LEU A 258 -6.40 -3.78 9.86
CA LEU A 258 -7.11 -3.49 8.62
C LEU A 258 -6.61 -4.44 7.54
N THR A 259 -7.51 -5.19 6.92
CA THR A 259 -7.19 -6.09 5.80
C THR A 259 -8.08 -5.73 4.60
N GLY A 260 -7.54 -5.79 3.40
CA GLY A 260 -8.28 -5.52 2.16
C GLY A 260 -7.54 -6.04 0.94
N ASP A 261 -8.25 -6.19 -0.19
CA ASP A 261 -7.64 -6.66 -1.44
C ASP A 261 -6.70 -5.59 -2.03
N THR A 262 -7.05 -4.31 -1.84
CA THR A 262 -6.20 -3.15 -2.16
C THR A 262 -6.30 -2.13 -1.04
N LEU A 263 -5.15 -1.69 -0.53
CA LEU A 263 -5.06 -0.65 0.51
C LEU A 263 -4.18 0.49 0.03
N TYR A 264 -4.69 1.72 0.15
CA TYR A 264 -3.91 2.96 0.02
C TYR A 264 -3.73 3.52 1.42
N TYR A 265 -2.54 3.36 1.95
CA TYR A 265 -2.20 3.80 3.32
C TYR A 265 -1.46 5.13 3.28
N VAL A 266 -1.89 6.06 4.12
CA VAL A 266 -1.24 7.36 4.34
C VAL A 266 -1.10 7.55 5.83
N LYS A 267 0.13 7.54 6.33
CA LYS A 267 0.43 7.78 7.73
C LYS A 267 -0.10 9.16 8.17
N ASP A 268 -0.79 9.21 9.31
CA ASP A 268 -1.42 10.42 9.83
C ASP A 268 -2.32 11.13 8.82
N GLY A 269 -2.98 10.40 7.94
CA GLY A 269 -3.79 10.95 6.84
C GLY A 269 -5.04 10.15 6.54
N GLU A 270 -5.56 10.33 5.32
CA GLU A 270 -6.70 9.59 4.81
C GLU A 270 -6.23 8.31 4.11
N SER A 271 -6.63 7.16 4.63
CA SER A 271 -6.40 5.84 4.06
C SER A 271 -7.68 5.26 3.47
N THR A 272 -7.55 4.48 2.39
CA THR A 272 -8.69 3.82 1.73
C THR A 272 -8.43 2.34 1.52
N GLY A 273 -9.48 1.54 1.66
CA GLY A 273 -9.48 0.10 1.40
C GLY A 273 -10.56 -0.29 0.40
N TYR A 274 -10.22 -1.21 -0.50
CA TYR A 274 -11.10 -1.74 -1.52
C TYR A 274 -11.08 -3.27 -1.51
N GLY A 275 -12.25 -3.85 -1.72
CA GLY A 275 -12.46 -5.30 -1.86
C GLY A 275 -12.25 -6.05 -0.54
N ASN A 276 -13.28 -6.75 -0.07
CA ASN A 276 -13.26 -7.61 1.13
C ASN A 276 -12.55 -6.95 2.32
N VAL A 277 -12.85 -5.68 2.57
CA VAL A 277 -12.22 -4.92 3.65
C VAL A 277 -12.74 -5.44 4.99
N VAL A 278 -11.81 -5.73 5.89
CA VAL A 278 -12.08 -6.15 7.28
C VAL A 278 -11.26 -5.28 8.22
N TYR A 279 -11.94 -4.54 9.06
CA TYR A 279 -11.35 -3.81 10.17
C TYR A 279 -11.71 -4.50 11.49
N VAL A 280 -10.73 -4.68 12.36
CA VAL A 280 -10.91 -5.26 13.70
C VAL A 280 -10.23 -4.39 14.74
N ASP A 281 -10.97 -3.99 15.78
CA ASP A 281 -10.43 -3.37 16.99
C ASP A 281 -10.60 -4.34 18.16
N LYS A 282 -9.51 -5.01 18.53
CA LYS A 282 -9.52 -6.04 19.61
C LYS A 282 -9.77 -5.43 20.98
N LYS A 283 -9.28 -4.20 21.21
CA LYS A 283 -9.46 -3.50 22.50
C LYS A 283 -10.92 -3.12 22.72
N SER A 284 -11.55 -2.56 21.71
CA SER A 284 -12.97 -2.17 21.76
C SER A 284 -13.91 -3.33 21.45
N LYS A 285 -13.37 -4.51 21.10
CA LYS A 285 -14.13 -5.73 20.74
C LYS A 285 -15.19 -5.46 19.68
N ASN A 286 -14.79 -4.80 18.59
CA ASN A 286 -15.65 -4.57 17.45
C ASN A 286 -14.92 -4.82 16.13
N SER A 287 -15.70 -5.02 15.08
CA SER A 287 -15.21 -5.15 13.72
C SER A 287 -16.17 -4.54 12.71
N LEU A 288 -15.63 -4.22 11.54
CA LEU A 288 -16.39 -3.72 10.39
C LEU A 288 -15.93 -4.48 9.14
N THR A 289 -16.87 -5.00 8.38
CA THR A 289 -16.64 -5.58 7.06
C THR A 289 -17.33 -4.75 6.00
N CYS A 290 -16.71 -4.57 4.84
CA CYS A 290 -17.29 -3.84 3.71
C CYS A 290 -16.46 -4.07 2.44
N ASN A 291 -16.90 -3.51 1.28
CA ASN A 291 -16.10 -3.55 0.06
C ASN A 291 -15.44 -2.20 -0.29
N TYR A 292 -15.75 -1.16 0.48
CA TYR A 292 -15.07 0.13 0.41
C TYR A 292 -15.03 0.79 1.78
N LEU A 293 -13.83 1.15 2.23
CA LEU A 293 -13.58 1.87 3.47
C LEU A 293 -12.70 3.09 3.19
N ARG A 294 -13.04 4.21 3.81
CA ARG A 294 -12.20 5.41 3.90
C ARG A 294 -12.13 5.86 5.35
N TYR A 295 -10.94 6.11 5.85
CA TYR A 295 -10.70 6.52 7.22
C TYR A 295 -9.58 7.56 7.29
N ASN A 296 -9.78 8.61 8.06
CA ASN A 296 -8.79 9.64 8.29
C ASN A 296 -8.33 9.61 9.75
N GLU A 297 -7.06 9.26 9.96
CA GLU A 297 -6.49 9.11 11.30
C GLU A 297 -6.46 10.41 12.10
N LYS A 298 -6.24 11.57 11.45
CA LYS A 298 -6.17 12.87 12.13
C LYS A 298 -7.51 13.34 12.66
N THR A 299 -8.58 13.08 11.90
CA THR A 299 -9.93 13.55 12.28
C THR A 299 -10.74 12.47 12.96
N GLY A 300 -10.32 11.20 12.87
CA GLY A 300 -11.06 10.04 13.35
C GLY A 300 -12.37 9.80 12.59
N ASN A 301 -12.56 10.44 11.43
CA ASN A 301 -13.74 10.29 10.59
C ASN A 301 -13.57 9.13 9.62
N GLY A 302 -14.66 8.39 9.40
CA GLY A 302 -14.68 7.24 8.51
C GLY A 302 -15.95 7.12 7.70
N PHE A 303 -15.83 6.36 6.60
CA PHE A 303 -16.92 6.10 5.67
C PHE A 303 -16.77 4.69 5.13
N ALA A 304 -17.80 3.86 5.28
CA ALA A 304 -17.87 2.50 4.76
C ALA A 304 -19.11 2.32 3.89
N THR A 305 -18.97 1.65 2.76
CA THR A 305 -20.10 1.36 1.86
C THR A 305 -19.87 0.05 1.10
N ARG A 306 -20.83 -0.33 0.28
CA ARG A 306 -20.85 -1.61 -0.44
C ARG A 306 -20.91 -2.79 0.54
N ASN A 307 -22.09 -2.93 1.14
CA ASN A 307 -22.45 -3.94 2.14
C ASN A 307 -21.63 -3.84 3.46
N PRO A 308 -21.58 -2.68 4.12
CA PRO A 308 -20.95 -2.60 5.43
C PRO A 308 -21.76 -3.37 6.47
N VAL A 309 -21.04 -4.13 7.29
CA VAL A 309 -21.57 -4.81 8.48
C VAL A 309 -20.68 -4.45 9.66
N ALA A 310 -21.24 -3.74 10.63
CA ALA A 310 -20.59 -3.50 11.93
C ALA A 310 -20.96 -4.61 12.91
N ILE A 311 -19.99 -5.09 13.65
CA ILE A 311 -20.14 -6.19 14.60
C ILE A 311 -19.56 -5.72 15.94
N ASP A 312 -20.38 -5.73 16.98
CA ASP A 312 -19.96 -5.46 18.35
C ASP A 312 -20.10 -6.74 19.20
N TYR A 313 -18.98 -7.24 19.65
CA TYR A 313 -18.87 -8.40 20.54
C TYR A 313 -18.29 -8.05 21.92
N SER A 314 -18.44 -6.79 22.31
CA SER A 314 -18.01 -6.30 23.64
C SER A 314 -18.87 -6.85 24.78
N GLN A 315 -20.10 -7.23 24.45
CA GLN A 315 -21.10 -7.79 25.37
C GLN A 315 -21.19 -9.33 25.26
N LYS A 316 -22.03 -9.94 26.12
CA LYS A 316 -22.30 -11.38 26.12
C LYS A 316 -22.84 -11.84 24.74
N ASP A 317 -23.79 -11.07 24.19
CA ASP A 317 -24.42 -11.35 22.90
C ASP A 317 -23.92 -10.36 21.86
N THR A 318 -23.52 -10.87 20.72
CA THR A 318 -22.98 -10.06 19.61
C THR A 318 -24.09 -9.30 18.91
N LEU A 319 -23.86 -7.99 18.71
CA LEU A 319 -24.71 -7.12 17.90
C LEU A 319 -24.14 -7.01 16.49
N TRP A 320 -24.98 -7.25 15.50
CA TRP A 320 -24.72 -7.07 14.09
C TRP A 320 -25.57 -5.92 13.54
N VAL A 321 -24.94 -4.98 12.85
CA VAL A 321 -25.65 -3.88 12.19
C VAL A 321 -25.24 -3.85 10.73
N HIS A 322 -26.21 -3.92 9.83
CA HIS A 322 -26.02 -3.83 8.39
C HIS A 322 -26.76 -2.60 7.83
N SER A 323 -26.19 -1.97 6.81
CA SER A 323 -26.83 -0.89 6.02
C SER A 323 -26.15 -0.77 4.64
N ASP A 324 -26.62 0.11 3.76
CA ASP A 324 -25.93 0.36 2.50
C ASP A 324 -24.67 1.22 2.71
N THR A 325 -24.69 2.09 3.74
CA THR A 325 -23.60 3.02 4.09
C THR A 325 -23.50 3.24 5.59
N MET A 326 -22.28 3.36 6.09
CA MET A 326 -21.97 3.75 7.47
C MET A 326 -20.99 4.91 7.49
N ARG A 327 -21.22 5.90 8.35
CA ARG A 327 -20.29 7.00 8.64
C ARG A 327 -19.97 7.06 10.12
N ILE A 328 -18.72 7.35 10.43
CA ILE A 328 -18.27 7.67 11.76
C ILE A 328 -17.72 9.10 11.76
N ASN A 329 -18.24 9.94 12.63
CA ASN A 329 -17.71 11.28 12.90
C ASN A 329 -17.20 11.29 14.33
N THR A 330 -15.94 11.68 14.51
CA THR A 330 -15.29 11.82 15.81
C THR A 330 -15.20 13.29 16.17
N PHE A 331 -15.59 13.61 17.38
CA PHE A 331 -15.57 14.94 17.93
C PHE A 331 -14.57 15.00 19.08
N HIS A 332 -13.93 16.14 19.27
CA HIS A 332 -12.93 16.40 20.31
C HIS A 332 -11.81 15.34 20.34
N ILE A 333 -11.34 14.93 19.13
CA ILE A 333 -10.27 13.95 18.99
C ILE A 333 -9.02 14.39 19.77
N ASN A 334 -8.35 13.45 20.44
CA ASN A 334 -7.17 13.67 21.29
C ASN A 334 -7.45 14.49 22.57
N THR A 335 -8.70 14.55 23.01
CA THR A 335 -9.08 15.10 24.33
C THR A 335 -9.78 14.05 25.17
N ASP A 336 -9.88 14.27 26.49
CA ASP A 336 -10.60 13.37 27.41
C ASP A 336 -12.12 13.34 27.17
N SER A 337 -12.64 14.33 26.44
CA SER A 337 -14.05 14.45 26.07
C SER A 337 -14.36 13.94 24.66
N VAL A 338 -13.51 13.06 24.11
CA VAL A 338 -13.74 12.47 22.79
C VAL A 338 -15.01 11.63 22.74
N TYR A 339 -15.86 11.90 21.74
CA TYR A 339 -17.04 11.08 21.47
C TYR A 339 -17.23 10.86 19.97
N ARG A 340 -18.06 9.88 19.61
CA ARG A 340 -18.29 9.48 18.22
C ARG A 340 -19.79 9.39 17.94
N LYS A 341 -20.16 9.81 16.72
CA LYS A 341 -21.48 9.53 16.14
C LYS A 341 -21.31 8.59 14.97
N VAL A 342 -21.98 7.43 15.06
CA VAL A 342 -22.05 6.45 13.97
C VAL A 342 -23.40 6.57 13.32
N HIS A 343 -23.45 6.80 12.01
CA HIS A 343 -24.67 6.91 11.21
C HIS A 343 -24.70 5.79 10.19
N ALA A 344 -25.63 4.88 10.31
CA ALA A 344 -25.93 3.81 9.36
C ALA A 344 -27.18 4.17 8.56
N TYR A 345 -27.12 4.08 7.22
CA TYR A 345 -28.23 4.44 6.32
C TYR A 345 -27.95 3.99 4.86
N PRO A 346 -28.93 3.90 3.97
CA PRO A 346 -30.28 3.51 4.28
C PRO A 346 -30.38 1.99 4.56
N LYS A 347 -31.61 1.51 4.80
CA LYS A 347 -31.96 0.08 4.95
C LYS A 347 -31.22 -0.59 6.09
N VAL A 348 -31.26 -0.01 7.26
CA VAL A 348 -30.62 -0.54 8.46
C VAL A 348 -31.33 -1.80 8.94
N ARG A 349 -30.54 -2.82 9.25
CA ARG A 349 -30.96 -4.04 9.92
C ARG A 349 -29.99 -4.29 11.09
N ALA A 350 -30.52 -4.40 12.27
CA ALA A 350 -29.76 -4.77 13.46
C ALA A 350 -30.24 -6.11 13.99
N TYR A 351 -29.31 -6.94 14.41
CA TYR A 351 -29.58 -8.26 14.95
C TYR A 351 -28.71 -8.50 16.20
N ARG A 352 -29.34 -8.93 17.26
CA ARG A 352 -28.76 -9.53 18.44
C ARG A 352 -29.69 -10.68 18.84
N LEU A 353 -29.21 -11.66 19.61
CA LEU A 353 -29.97 -12.87 19.92
C LEU A 353 -31.35 -12.58 20.56
N ASP A 354 -31.42 -11.56 21.41
CA ASP A 354 -32.63 -11.13 22.12
C ASP A 354 -33.37 -9.97 21.46
N MET A 355 -32.79 -9.35 20.45
CA MET A 355 -33.35 -8.14 19.81
C MET A 355 -33.06 -8.09 18.32
N GLN A 356 -34.07 -7.69 17.57
CA GLN A 356 -33.94 -7.37 16.15
C GLN A 356 -34.51 -5.99 15.88
N ALA A 357 -33.95 -5.27 14.90
CA ALA A 357 -34.49 -3.98 14.52
C ALA A 357 -34.32 -3.72 13.00
N ILE A 358 -35.25 -3.05 12.42
CA ILE A 358 -35.19 -2.49 11.06
C ILE A 358 -35.56 -1.03 11.09
N CYS A 359 -34.91 -0.20 10.27
CA CYS A 359 -35.25 1.20 10.04
C CYS A 359 -34.58 1.71 8.77
N ASP A 360 -34.93 2.91 8.31
CA ASP A 360 -34.20 3.53 7.21
C ASP A 360 -32.84 4.03 7.67
N SER A 361 -32.78 4.63 8.84
CA SER A 361 -31.57 5.30 9.34
C SER A 361 -31.42 5.14 10.85
N LEU A 362 -30.19 4.89 11.30
CA LEU A 362 -29.82 4.72 12.69
C LEU A 362 -28.62 5.62 13.01
N VAL A 363 -28.71 6.37 14.10
CA VAL A 363 -27.60 7.17 14.66
C VAL A 363 -27.29 6.72 16.05
N PHE A 364 -26.07 6.25 16.29
CA PHE A 364 -25.54 6.00 17.64
C PHE A 364 -24.63 7.15 18.04
N ASN A 365 -24.89 7.76 19.21
CA ASN A 365 -24.07 8.81 19.81
C ASN A 365 -23.42 8.28 21.10
N SER A 366 -22.08 8.14 21.10
CA SER A 366 -21.36 7.62 22.26
C SER A 366 -21.25 8.60 23.44
N GLN A 367 -21.64 9.86 23.27
CA GLN A 367 -21.59 10.86 24.34
C GLN A 367 -22.65 10.60 25.41
N ASP A 368 -23.85 10.24 24.98
CA ASP A 368 -25.01 9.98 25.82
C ASP A 368 -25.46 8.51 25.77
N SER A 369 -24.71 7.68 25.05
CA SER A 369 -25.01 6.27 24.77
C SER A 369 -26.41 6.08 24.19
N CYS A 370 -26.85 7.00 23.35
CA CYS A 370 -28.16 7.00 22.72
C CYS A 370 -28.08 6.45 21.30
N MET A 371 -28.94 5.47 20.99
CA MET A 371 -29.24 4.98 19.66
C MET A 371 -30.59 5.54 19.22
N THR A 372 -30.60 6.25 18.11
CA THR A 372 -31.83 6.81 17.53
C THR A 372 -32.11 6.19 16.18
N MET A 373 -33.28 5.61 16.02
CA MET A 373 -33.80 5.02 14.77
C MET A 373 -34.87 5.94 14.18
N TYR A 374 -34.83 6.13 12.86
CA TYR A 374 -35.68 7.05 12.12
C TYR A 374 -36.40 6.35 10.97
N LYS A 375 -37.55 6.90 10.59
CA LYS A 375 -38.41 6.48 9.48
C LYS A 375 -38.91 5.07 9.68
N ASP A 376 -40.00 4.99 10.40
CA ASP A 376 -40.78 3.80 10.66
C ASP A 376 -39.94 2.63 11.22
N PRO A 377 -39.19 2.85 12.31
CA PRO A 377 -38.44 1.79 12.96
C PRO A 377 -39.38 0.73 13.54
N ILE A 378 -38.97 -0.54 13.39
CA ILE A 378 -39.61 -1.68 14.05
C ILE A 378 -38.54 -2.38 14.86
N VAL A 379 -38.84 -2.64 16.14
CA VAL A 379 -37.98 -3.36 17.05
C VAL A 379 -38.71 -4.59 17.59
N TRP A 380 -38.08 -5.75 17.52
CA TRP A 380 -38.57 -6.99 18.13
C TRP A 380 -37.68 -7.33 19.32
N ASN A 381 -38.29 -7.65 20.45
CA ASN A 381 -37.58 -8.14 21.63
C ASN A 381 -38.42 -9.28 22.26
N GLY A 382 -37.94 -10.52 22.13
CA GLY A 382 -38.65 -11.71 22.52
C GLY A 382 -40.02 -11.80 21.81
N ASN A 383 -41.11 -11.80 22.61
CA ASN A 383 -42.49 -11.86 22.13
C ASN A 383 -43.12 -10.47 21.86
N ARG A 384 -42.32 -9.39 21.93
CA ARG A 384 -42.81 -8.01 21.76
C ARG A 384 -42.31 -7.38 20.49
N GLN A 385 -43.18 -6.61 19.87
CA GLN A 385 -42.88 -5.75 18.71
C GLN A 385 -43.22 -4.30 19.09
N LEU A 386 -42.32 -3.37 18.76
CA LEU A 386 -42.43 -1.96 19.03
C LEU A 386 -42.26 -1.17 17.74
N LEU A 387 -43.19 -0.28 17.45
CA LEU A 387 -43.20 0.53 16.23
C LEU A 387 -43.42 2.01 16.59
N GLY A 388 -42.96 2.91 15.70
CA GLY A 388 -43.19 4.35 15.81
C GLY A 388 -42.52 5.08 14.65
N GLU A 389 -42.65 6.40 14.58
CA GLU A 389 -41.96 7.20 13.58
C GLU A 389 -40.46 7.36 13.93
N LYS A 390 -40.17 7.33 15.24
CA LYS A 390 -38.83 7.45 15.79
C LYS A 390 -38.71 6.68 17.10
N ILE A 391 -37.60 5.94 17.26
CA ILE A 391 -37.31 5.21 18.50
C ILE A 391 -35.93 5.64 19.00
N LEU A 392 -35.85 6.07 20.26
CA LEU A 392 -34.61 6.33 21.00
C LEU A 392 -34.39 5.24 22.04
N VAL A 393 -33.17 4.69 22.07
CA VAL A 393 -32.75 3.70 23.06
C VAL A 393 -31.50 4.24 23.76
N PHE A 394 -31.60 4.47 25.05
CA PHE A 394 -30.49 4.90 25.89
C PHE A 394 -29.94 3.68 26.66
N MET A 395 -28.63 3.53 26.56
CA MET A 395 -27.94 2.39 27.16
C MET A 395 -27.11 2.81 28.38
N ASN A 396 -26.98 1.94 29.34
CA ASN A 396 -25.88 1.91 30.30
C ASN A 396 -24.80 1.00 29.69
N ASP A 397 -23.68 0.79 30.38
CA ASP A 397 -22.51 0.06 29.89
C ASP A 397 -22.84 -1.23 29.12
N SER A 398 -23.92 -1.94 29.46
CA SER A 398 -24.28 -3.21 28.83
C SER A 398 -25.78 -3.47 28.65
N THR A 399 -26.65 -2.62 29.19
CA THR A 399 -28.10 -2.84 29.20
C THR A 399 -28.86 -1.60 28.76
N ILE A 400 -30.07 -1.78 28.25
CA ILE A 400 -31.01 -0.70 27.99
C ILE A 400 -31.45 -0.13 29.34
N ARG A 401 -31.39 1.18 29.51
CA ARG A 401 -31.93 1.90 30.68
C ARG A 401 -33.24 2.61 30.40
N PHE A 402 -33.45 3.08 29.19
CA PHE A 402 -34.62 3.85 28.81
C PHE A 402 -34.85 3.74 27.30
N ALA A 403 -36.10 3.51 26.91
CA ALA A 403 -36.52 3.59 25.51
C ALA A 403 -37.67 4.58 25.37
N HIS A 404 -37.68 5.37 24.27
CA HIS A 404 -38.70 6.34 23.97
C HIS A 404 -39.13 6.19 22.52
N VAL A 405 -40.38 5.83 22.32
CA VAL A 405 -41.05 5.78 21.01
C VAL A 405 -41.85 7.04 20.81
N ILE A 406 -41.66 7.69 19.68
CA ILE A 406 -42.26 8.96 19.36
C ILE A 406 -43.01 8.83 18.03
N GLY A 407 -44.23 9.32 17.99
CA GLY A 407 -45.11 9.37 16.84
C GLY A 407 -45.73 8.00 16.52
N GLN A 408 -47.05 7.90 16.56
CA GLN A 408 -47.83 6.70 16.25
C GLN A 408 -47.27 5.42 16.93
N ALA A 409 -46.93 5.55 18.22
CA ALA A 409 -46.31 4.47 18.99
C ALA A 409 -47.29 3.30 19.11
N LEU A 410 -46.81 2.09 18.74
CA LEU A 410 -47.56 0.83 18.85
C LEU A 410 -46.67 -0.23 19.48
N SER A 411 -47.18 -0.85 20.52
CA SER A 411 -46.60 -2.03 21.14
C SER A 411 -47.54 -3.24 20.97
N VAL A 412 -47.02 -4.32 20.44
CA VAL A 412 -47.74 -5.60 20.30
C VAL A 412 -46.98 -6.65 21.06
N GLU A 413 -47.67 -7.38 21.94
CA GLU A 413 -47.11 -8.48 22.74
C GLU A 413 -47.89 -9.78 22.49
N GLN A 414 -47.21 -10.82 22.05
CA GLN A 414 -47.78 -12.15 21.90
C GLN A 414 -47.93 -12.79 23.28
N MET A 415 -49.13 -13.25 23.57
CA MET A 415 -49.44 -13.93 24.86
C MET A 415 -48.85 -15.36 24.87
N PRO A 416 -48.72 -15.98 26.07
CA PRO A 416 -48.15 -17.31 26.23
C PRO A 416 -48.87 -18.42 25.45
N ASP A 417 -50.15 -18.24 25.14
CA ASP A 417 -50.94 -19.16 24.31
C ASP A 417 -50.57 -19.09 22.82
N SER A 418 -49.73 -18.15 22.43
CA SER A 418 -49.26 -17.93 21.04
C SER A 418 -50.35 -17.60 20.02
N VAL A 419 -51.60 -17.37 20.47
CA VAL A 419 -52.76 -17.07 19.63
C VAL A 419 -53.24 -15.63 19.83
N HIS A 420 -53.25 -15.15 21.05
CA HIS A 420 -53.73 -13.82 21.39
C HIS A 420 -52.57 -12.80 21.47
N PHE A 421 -52.91 -11.54 21.23
CA PHE A 421 -51.97 -10.44 21.24
C PHE A 421 -52.53 -9.24 22.02
N ASN A 422 -51.79 -8.76 22.97
CA ASN A 422 -52.08 -7.49 23.59
C ASN A 422 -51.50 -6.36 22.72
N GLN A 423 -52.28 -5.31 22.52
CA GLN A 423 -51.83 -4.17 21.76
C GLN A 423 -52.06 -2.87 22.55
N ILE A 424 -51.09 -1.99 22.53
CA ILE A 424 -51.19 -0.65 23.08
C ILE A 424 -50.75 0.32 21.99
N SER A 425 -51.59 1.30 21.69
CA SER A 425 -51.24 2.42 20.79
C SER A 425 -51.33 3.75 21.55
N SER A 426 -50.47 4.71 21.18
CA SER A 426 -50.45 6.05 21.78
C SER A 426 -49.66 7.01 20.92
N SER A 427 -49.66 8.30 21.25
CA SER A 427 -48.78 9.26 20.57
C SER A 427 -47.31 9.04 20.91
N GLU A 428 -47.01 8.69 22.16
CA GLU A 428 -45.67 8.38 22.65
C GLU A 428 -45.69 7.22 23.63
N MET A 429 -44.57 6.45 23.68
CA MET A 429 -44.35 5.43 24.72
C MET A 429 -42.97 5.60 25.34
N LYS A 430 -42.88 5.50 26.64
CA LYS A 430 -41.64 5.49 27.40
C LYS A 430 -41.54 4.20 28.22
N SER A 431 -40.38 3.57 28.17
CA SER A 431 -40.09 2.35 28.90
C SER A 431 -38.81 2.51 29.70
N TYR A 432 -38.90 2.30 30.98
CA TYR A 432 -37.77 2.35 31.92
C TYR A 432 -37.34 0.95 32.28
N PHE A 433 -36.04 0.66 32.21
CA PHE A 433 -35.50 -0.66 32.39
C PHE A 433 -34.61 -0.72 33.66
N GLU A 434 -34.68 -1.82 34.37
CA GLU A 434 -33.77 -2.16 35.46
C GLU A 434 -33.24 -3.58 35.22
N LYS A 435 -31.92 -3.75 35.17
CA LYS A 435 -31.25 -5.03 34.88
C LYS A 435 -31.72 -5.72 33.56
N GLY A 436 -32.13 -4.93 32.58
CA GLY A 436 -32.60 -5.45 31.29
C GLY A 436 -34.10 -5.79 31.21
N GLU A 437 -34.84 -5.68 32.29
CA GLU A 437 -36.30 -5.90 32.34
C GLU A 437 -37.05 -4.57 32.44
N ILE A 438 -38.26 -4.49 31.88
CA ILE A 438 -39.09 -3.30 31.95
C ILE A 438 -39.60 -3.16 33.39
N LYS A 439 -39.21 -2.06 34.05
CA LYS A 439 -39.68 -1.69 35.40
C LYS A 439 -40.95 -0.86 35.36
N GLN A 440 -41.02 0.07 34.40
CA GLN A 440 -42.14 1.00 34.26
C GLN A 440 -42.36 1.31 32.77
N GLY A 441 -43.61 1.34 32.35
CA GLY A 441 -44.05 1.79 31.04
C GLY A 441 -45.04 2.96 31.13
N GLU A 442 -44.91 3.93 30.27
CA GLU A 442 -45.82 5.06 30.16
C GLU A 442 -46.32 5.17 28.70
N SER A 443 -47.60 5.21 28.48
CA SER A 443 -48.23 5.53 27.20
C SER A 443 -48.91 6.89 27.31
N ILE A 444 -48.61 7.80 26.37
CA ILE A 444 -48.98 9.19 26.43
C ILE A 444 -49.70 9.60 25.16
N GLY A 445 -50.88 10.19 25.29
CA GLY A 445 -51.69 10.79 24.23
C GLY A 445 -52.43 9.72 23.39
N ASN A 446 -53.76 9.88 23.30
CA ASN A 446 -54.66 9.00 22.54
C ASN A 446 -54.44 7.52 22.76
N VAL A 447 -54.34 7.12 24.03
CA VAL A 447 -54.04 5.71 24.41
C VAL A 447 -55.23 4.80 24.11
N GLN A 448 -54.96 3.74 23.34
CA GLN A 448 -55.92 2.68 23.08
C GLN A 448 -55.28 1.32 23.45
N THR A 449 -56.04 0.45 24.05
CA THR A 449 -55.59 -0.90 24.42
C THR A 449 -56.55 -1.95 23.88
N ILE A 450 -55.98 -3.05 23.36
CA ILE A 450 -56.70 -4.21 22.89
C ILE A 450 -56.10 -5.43 23.62
N TYR A 451 -56.95 -6.23 24.27
CA TYR A 451 -56.56 -7.43 24.99
C TYR A 451 -57.20 -8.66 24.37
#